data_4d880b2086c07e3922aa94ef9ecac485
#
_entry.id   4d880b2086c07e3922aa94ef9ecac485
#
_cell.length_a   1.000
_cell.length_b   1.000
_cell.length_c   1.000
_cell.angle_alpha   90.00
_cell.angle_beta   90.00
_cell.angle_gamma   90.00
#
_symmetry.space_group_name_H-M   'P 1'
#
loop_
_entity.id
_entity.type
_entity.pdbx_description
1 polymer ?
#
loop_
_entity_poly.entity_id
_entity_poly.type
_entity_poly.pdbx_seq_one_letter_code
_entity_poly.pdbx_strand_id
1 'polypeptide(L)'
;MKLKIAVLPGDGIGPEIMEQGVAVLNAVAEKFGHEFSYEKALCGACAIDAVGDPFPEETYQKCVDADAVFFAAVGDPRFDNDHTLKVRPETGLLAMRKKLGLFAN
;
A
#
# COMPACT_ATOMS: atom_id res chain seq x y z
N MET A 1 9.99 19.52 7.93
CA MET A 1 10.45 18.22 7.37
C MET A 1 9.68 17.93 6.09
N LYS A 2 10.40 17.60 5.04
CA LYS A 2 9.77 17.21 3.76
C LYS A 2 9.87 15.70 3.61
N LEU A 3 8.75 15.01 3.53
CA LEU A 3 8.72 13.55 3.40
C LEU A 3 7.89 13.13 2.19
N LYS A 4 8.39 12.13 1.51
CA LYS A 4 7.68 11.47 0.41
C LYS A 4 7.10 10.17 0.93
N ILE A 5 5.79 10.01 0.79
CA ILE A 5 5.07 8.86 1.33
C ILE A 5 4.43 8.08 0.19
N ALA A 6 4.79 6.79 0.08
CA ALA A 6 4.10 5.89 -0.83
C ALA A 6 2.78 5.47 -0.17
N VAL A 7 1.67 5.69 -0.87
CA VAL A 7 0.33 5.41 -0.34
C VAL A 7 -0.24 4.20 -1.06
N LEU A 8 -0.49 3.13 -0.30
CA LEU A 8 -1.03 1.88 -0.82
C LEU A 8 -2.41 1.62 -0.20
N PRO A 9 -3.49 2.15 -0.80
CA PRO A 9 -4.84 1.95 -0.26
C PRO A 9 -5.26 0.47 -0.25
N GLY A 10 -4.83 -0.28 -1.27
CA GLY A 10 -5.16 -1.70 -1.35
C GLY A 10 -6.60 -1.95 -1.78
N ASP A 11 -7.26 -2.86 -1.06
CA ASP A 11 -8.53 -3.41 -1.46
C ASP A 11 -9.65 -3.17 -0.44
N GLY A 12 -10.89 -3.46 -0.85
CA GLY A 12 -12.04 -3.43 0.03
C GLY A 12 -12.24 -2.08 0.69
N ILE A 13 -12.17 -2.04 2.02
CA ILE A 13 -12.29 -0.80 2.79
C ILE A 13 -11.02 0.05 2.77
N GLY A 14 -9.93 -0.49 2.20
CA GLY A 14 -8.64 0.18 2.18
C GLY A 14 -8.66 1.61 1.66
N PRO A 15 -9.21 1.86 0.45
CA PRO A 15 -9.29 3.23 -0.08
C PRO A 15 -10.03 4.20 0.83
N GLU A 16 -11.13 3.75 1.43
CA GLU A 16 -11.94 4.57 2.34
C GLU A 16 -11.18 4.95 3.60
N ILE A 17 -10.56 3.97 4.26
CA ILE A 17 -9.79 4.27 5.47
C ILE A 17 -8.51 5.05 5.16
N MET A 18 -7.91 4.82 3.99
CA MET A 18 -6.73 5.56 3.57
C MET A 18 -7.03 7.05 3.40
N GLU A 19 -8.19 7.39 2.87
CA GLU A 19 -8.62 8.78 2.74
C GLU A 19 -8.60 9.49 4.09
N GLN A 20 -9.11 8.84 5.13
CA GLN A 20 -9.10 9.38 6.48
C GLN A 20 -7.68 9.44 7.07
N GLY A 21 -6.87 8.42 6.80
CA GLY A 21 -5.47 8.40 7.22
C GLY A 21 -4.67 9.55 6.63
N VAL A 22 -4.84 9.82 5.35
CA VAL A 22 -4.17 10.94 4.68
C VAL A 22 -4.66 12.27 5.24
N ALA A 23 -5.96 12.39 5.55
CA ALA A 23 -6.50 13.60 6.18
C ALA A 23 -5.82 13.87 7.53
N VAL A 24 -5.58 12.84 8.33
CA VAL A 24 -4.85 12.98 9.61
C VAL A 24 -3.41 13.42 9.36
N LEU A 25 -2.72 12.80 8.40
CA LEU A 25 -1.35 13.21 8.06
C LEU A 25 -1.28 14.66 7.60
N ASN A 26 -2.24 15.10 6.81
CA ASN A 26 -2.30 16.50 6.36
C ASN A 26 -2.52 17.47 7.53
N ALA A 27 -3.35 17.09 8.50
CA ALA A 27 -3.57 17.89 9.70
C ALA A 27 -2.30 18.00 10.54
N VAL A 28 -1.56 16.89 10.69
CA VAL A 28 -0.28 16.87 11.40
C VAL A 28 0.74 17.75 10.69
N ALA A 29 0.82 17.64 9.37
CA ALA A 29 1.76 18.43 8.57
C ALA A 29 1.49 19.93 8.73
N GLU A 30 0.23 20.34 8.67
CA GLU A 30 -0.17 21.73 8.86
C GLU A 30 0.18 22.23 10.26
N LYS A 31 -0.15 21.44 11.28
CA LYS A 31 0.06 21.85 12.67
C LYS A 31 1.54 22.00 13.03
N PHE A 32 2.39 21.13 12.53
CA PHE A 32 3.82 21.08 12.89
C PHE A 32 4.75 21.59 11.79
N GLY A 33 4.22 22.14 10.71
CA GLY A 33 5.03 22.74 9.65
C GLY A 33 5.79 21.75 8.80
N HIS A 34 5.23 20.56 8.56
CA HIS A 34 5.81 19.56 7.67
C HIS A 34 5.20 19.64 6.27
N GLU A 35 5.94 19.13 5.29
CA GLU A 35 5.43 18.93 3.93
C GLU A 35 5.46 17.46 3.60
N PHE A 36 4.29 16.85 3.40
CA PHE A 36 4.19 15.46 2.96
C PHE A 36 3.71 15.42 1.52
N SER A 37 4.47 14.73 0.67
CA SER A 37 4.03 14.44 -0.69
C SER A 37 3.62 12.96 -0.76
N TYR A 38 2.57 12.66 -1.51
CA TYR A 38 1.99 11.33 -1.58
C TYR A 38 2.11 10.78 -2.99
N GLU A 39 2.53 9.54 -3.09
CA GLU A 39 2.56 8.82 -4.36
C GLU A 39 1.78 7.54 -4.22
N LYS A 40 0.66 7.45 -4.94
CA LYS A 40 -0.25 6.31 -4.88
C LYS A 40 0.30 5.16 -5.70
N ALA A 41 0.20 3.94 -5.15
CA ALA A 41 0.62 2.73 -5.82
C ALA A 41 -0.37 1.60 -5.57
N LEU A 42 -0.38 0.62 -6.48
CA LEU A 42 -1.28 -0.53 -6.40
C LEU A 42 -0.65 -1.66 -5.59
N CYS A 43 -1.45 -2.29 -4.73
CA CYS A 43 -1.05 -3.47 -3.97
C CYS A 43 -2.29 -4.31 -3.67
N GLY A 44 -2.16 -5.62 -3.73
CA GLY A 44 -3.24 -6.55 -3.44
C GLY A 44 -4.09 -6.90 -4.65
N ALA A 45 -5.40 -7.10 -4.44
CA ALA A 45 -6.30 -7.53 -5.52
C ALA A 45 -6.39 -6.50 -6.63
N CYS A 46 -6.39 -5.21 -6.31
CA CYS A 46 -6.44 -4.17 -7.34
C CYS A 46 -5.20 -4.21 -8.25
N ALA A 47 -4.05 -4.58 -7.72
CA ALA A 47 -2.84 -4.75 -8.52
C ALA A 47 -2.92 -6.01 -9.38
N ILE A 48 -3.47 -7.09 -8.84
CA ILE A 48 -3.68 -8.33 -9.62
C ILE A 48 -4.61 -8.03 -10.80
N ASP A 49 -5.70 -7.31 -10.57
CA ASP A 49 -6.64 -6.96 -11.63
C ASP A 49 -6.00 -6.09 -12.71
N ALA A 50 -5.12 -5.19 -12.32
CA ALA A 50 -4.49 -4.25 -13.25
C ALA A 50 -3.32 -4.87 -14.03
N VAL A 51 -2.43 -5.61 -13.35
CA VAL A 51 -1.17 -6.08 -13.96
C VAL A 51 -0.84 -7.53 -13.64
N GLY A 52 -1.70 -8.27 -12.95
CA GLY A 52 -1.49 -9.69 -12.65
C GLY A 52 -0.52 -9.99 -11.52
N ASP A 53 -0.09 -8.99 -10.76
CA ASP A 53 0.88 -9.12 -9.67
C ASP A 53 0.39 -8.33 -8.45
N PRO A 54 0.28 -8.96 -7.27
CA PRO A 54 -0.19 -8.26 -6.08
C PRO A 54 0.79 -7.22 -5.51
N PHE A 55 2.06 -7.29 -5.90
CA PHE A 55 3.07 -6.27 -5.55
C PHE A 55 3.96 -6.01 -6.75
N PRO A 56 3.48 -5.19 -7.70
CA PRO A 56 4.21 -4.93 -8.95
C PRO A 56 5.56 -4.24 -8.71
N GLU A 57 6.47 -4.43 -9.65
CA GLU A 57 7.79 -3.78 -9.61
C GLU A 57 7.68 -2.25 -9.52
N GLU A 58 6.72 -1.66 -10.22
CA GLU A 58 6.46 -0.22 -10.16
C GLU A 58 6.13 0.22 -8.73
N THR A 59 5.29 -0.56 -8.03
CA THR A 59 4.95 -0.29 -6.63
C THR A 59 6.18 -0.42 -5.74
N TYR A 60 6.98 -1.46 -5.95
CA TYR A 60 8.22 -1.66 -5.20
C TYR A 60 9.15 -0.46 -5.36
N GLN A 61 9.34 0.04 -6.57
CA GLN A 61 10.21 1.19 -6.82
C GLN A 61 9.67 2.45 -6.12
N LYS A 62 8.37 2.67 -6.14
CA LYS A 62 7.76 3.79 -5.43
C LYS A 62 8.00 3.71 -3.92
N CYS A 63 7.91 2.50 -3.36
CA CYS A 63 8.18 2.27 -1.94
C CYS A 63 9.65 2.54 -1.59
N VAL A 64 10.57 2.06 -2.41
CA VAL A 64 12.02 2.25 -2.20
C VAL A 64 12.39 3.73 -2.26
N ASP A 65 11.78 4.48 -3.19
CA ASP A 65 12.07 5.89 -3.37
C ASP A 65 11.38 6.79 -2.33
N ALA A 66 10.46 6.23 -1.56
CA ALA A 66 9.74 6.98 -0.52
C ALA A 66 10.47 6.94 0.82
N ASP A 67 10.18 7.92 1.66
CA ASP A 67 10.67 7.93 3.04
C ASP A 67 9.89 6.98 3.93
N ALA A 68 8.60 6.77 3.62
CA ALA A 68 7.73 5.87 4.35
C ALA A 68 6.68 5.27 3.42
N VAL A 69 6.17 4.11 3.82
CA VAL A 69 5.07 3.44 3.12
C VAL A 69 3.86 3.45 4.03
N PHE A 70 2.77 4.02 3.55
CA PHE A 70 1.50 4.07 4.27
C PHE A 70 0.53 3.10 3.61
N PHE A 71 0.27 2.00 4.28
CA PHE A 71 -0.50 0.87 3.76
C PHE A 71 -1.81 0.72 4.54
N ALA A 72 -2.90 0.46 3.84
CA ALA A 72 -4.20 0.26 4.49
C ALA A 72 -4.56 -1.23 4.61
N ALA A 73 -5.07 -1.84 3.55
CA ALA A 73 -5.53 -3.21 3.63
C ALA A 73 -5.48 -3.92 2.28
N VAL A 74 -5.30 -5.22 2.30
CA VAL A 74 -5.42 -6.07 1.10
C VAL A 74 -6.38 -7.21 1.39
N GLY A 75 -7.01 -7.69 0.35
CA GLY A 75 -7.94 -8.81 0.42
C GLY A 75 -9.19 -8.54 -0.38
N ASP A 76 -9.72 -9.60 -1.01
CA ASP A 76 -10.96 -9.53 -1.79
C ASP A 76 -11.62 -10.90 -1.69
N PRO A 77 -12.91 -10.97 -1.33
CA PRO A 77 -13.62 -12.24 -1.20
C PRO A 77 -13.55 -13.14 -2.42
N ARG A 78 -13.33 -12.58 -3.62
CA ARG A 78 -13.15 -13.36 -4.85
C ARG A 78 -11.99 -14.36 -4.75
N PHE A 79 -11.00 -14.06 -3.92
CA PHE A 79 -9.80 -14.90 -3.77
C PHE A 79 -9.90 -15.87 -2.58
N ASP A 80 -10.82 -15.61 -1.63
CA ASP A 80 -10.91 -16.39 -0.40
C ASP A 80 -11.42 -17.81 -0.60
N ASN A 81 -12.30 -18.03 -1.57
CA ASN A 81 -12.99 -19.28 -1.80
C ASN A 81 -12.41 -20.11 -2.96
N ASP A 82 -11.38 -19.62 -3.63
CA ASP A 82 -10.77 -20.33 -4.76
C ASP A 82 -9.35 -20.77 -4.41
N HIS A 83 -9.23 -22.03 -3.99
CA HIS A 83 -7.94 -22.62 -3.60
C HIS A 83 -7.05 -22.98 -4.80
N THR A 84 -7.55 -22.80 -6.04
CA THR A 84 -6.76 -23.07 -7.24
C THR A 84 -5.92 -21.86 -7.67
N LEU A 85 -6.20 -20.70 -7.10
CA LEU A 85 -5.48 -19.46 -7.43
C LEU A 85 -4.06 -19.48 -6.86
N LYS A 86 -3.09 -19.26 -7.74
CA LYS A 86 -1.67 -19.21 -7.35
C LYS A 86 -1.27 -17.85 -6.80
N VAL A 87 -1.98 -16.80 -7.21
CA VAL A 87 -1.68 -15.43 -6.84
C VAL A 87 -2.81 -14.89 -5.97
N ARG A 88 -2.45 -14.39 -4.79
CA ARG A 88 -3.41 -13.86 -3.82
C ARG A 88 -3.03 -12.46 -3.38
N PRO A 89 -4.00 -11.62 -2.96
CA PRO A 89 -3.71 -10.27 -2.46
C PRO A 89 -2.70 -10.28 -1.30
N GLU A 90 -2.82 -11.21 -0.37
CA GLU A 90 -1.96 -11.32 0.81
C GLU A 90 -0.52 -11.65 0.45
N THR A 91 -0.29 -12.32 -0.68
CA THR A 91 1.05 -12.60 -1.19
C THR A 91 1.79 -11.30 -1.47
N GLY A 92 1.07 -10.27 -1.92
CA GLY A 92 1.65 -8.94 -2.15
C GLY A 92 2.16 -8.29 -0.88
N LEU A 93 1.39 -8.39 0.21
CA LEU A 93 1.81 -7.85 1.51
C LEU A 93 3.06 -8.55 2.03
N LEU A 94 3.09 -9.88 1.94
CA LEU A 94 4.26 -10.65 2.37
C LEU A 94 5.49 -10.35 1.51
N ALA A 95 5.31 -10.21 0.20
CA ALA A 95 6.39 -9.83 -0.70
C ALA A 95 6.93 -8.44 -0.39
N MET A 96 6.04 -7.48 -0.09
CA MET A 96 6.43 -6.13 0.31
C MET A 96 7.29 -6.15 1.57
N ARG A 97 6.84 -6.85 2.59
CA ARG A 97 7.59 -6.96 3.86
C ARG A 97 8.99 -7.53 3.63
N LYS A 98 9.08 -8.57 2.81
CA LYS A 98 10.37 -9.23 2.51
C LYS A 98 11.29 -8.33 1.70
N LYS A 99 10.78 -7.77 0.60
CA LYS A 99 11.58 -6.95 -0.32
C LYS A 99 12.06 -5.64 0.31
N LEU A 100 11.27 -5.06 1.20
CA LEU A 100 11.64 -3.83 1.90
C LEU A 100 12.45 -4.09 3.17
N GLY A 101 12.68 -5.34 3.53
CA GLY A 101 13.49 -5.70 4.70
C GLY A 101 12.81 -5.37 6.03
N LEU A 102 11.49 -5.42 6.08
CA LEU A 102 10.73 -5.12 7.30
C LEU A 102 10.71 -6.35 8.21
N PHE A 103 10.93 -6.14 9.50
CA PHE A 103 11.08 -7.25 10.45
C PHE A 103 10.21 -7.12 11.71
N ALA A 104 9.75 -5.94 12.03
CA ALA A 104 8.91 -5.73 13.20
C ALA A 104 7.43 -5.72 12.80
N ASN A 105 6.64 -6.53 13.49
CA ASN A 105 5.24 -6.67 13.17
C ASN A 105 4.38 -6.47 14.42
#